data_f8e88daba7838946aecce249d992a13f
#
_entry.id   f8e88daba7838946aecce249d992a13f
#
_cell.length_a   1.000
_cell.length_b   1.000
_cell.length_c   1.000
_cell.angle_alpha   90.00
_cell.angle_beta   90.00
_cell.angle_gamma   90.00
#
_symmetry.space_group_name_H-M   'P 1'
#
loop_
_entity.id
_entity.type
_entity.pdbx_description
1 polymer ?
#
loop_
_entity_poly.entity_id
_entity_poly.type
_entity_poly.pdbx_seq_one_letter_code
_entity_poly.pdbx_strand_id
1 'polypeptide(L)'
;MLEKILQLDRELLIFLNGLGSEKYDGLWLLITKQVYWTPLFLLFFYFLQKKIGWKNFGFYILFTAILILVCDQTSNLFKWYFHRLRPCNDEEIKHIIRVVKSSSSFSFFSGHAANSMATTVFGFFILKKYYKHSYLLFLFPLIFAYSRIYLGLHFPSDILTGYVFGAIFGFICYKLYQKYILKN
;
A
#
# COMPACT_ATOMS: atom_id res chain seq x y z
N MET A 1 -6.32 -17.65 -21.40
CA MET A 1 -5.58 -16.39 -21.07
C MET A 1 -5.59 -16.13 -19.57
N LEU A 2 -6.75 -16.12 -18.90
CA LEU A 2 -6.85 -15.89 -17.44
C LEU A 2 -6.04 -16.91 -16.63
N GLU A 3 -6.14 -18.21 -16.94
CA GLU A 3 -5.40 -19.28 -16.27
C GLU A 3 -3.88 -19.06 -16.30
N LYS A 4 -3.34 -18.64 -17.47
CA LYS A 4 -1.91 -18.30 -17.58
C LYS A 4 -1.49 -17.15 -16.66
N ILE A 5 -2.35 -16.12 -16.53
CA ILE A 5 -2.09 -14.98 -15.65
C ILE A 5 -2.10 -15.44 -14.17
N LEU A 6 -3.06 -16.28 -13.79
CA LEU A 6 -3.15 -16.82 -12.43
C LEU A 6 -1.96 -17.74 -12.11
N GLN A 7 -1.51 -18.54 -13.08
CA GLN A 7 -0.33 -19.37 -12.93
C GLN A 7 0.94 -18.52 -12.74
N LEU A 8 1.16 -17.52 -13.60
CA LEU A 8 2.29 -16.58 -13.46
C LEU A 8 2.28 -15.84 -12.14
N ASP A 9 1.10 -15.45 -11.65
CA ASP A 9 0.93 -14.78 -10.36
C ASP A 9 1.35 -15.68 -9.18
N ARG A 10 1.01 -16.98 -9.25
CA ARG A 10 1.44 -18.00 -8.28
C ARG A 10 2.95 -18.25 -8.34
N GLU A 11 3.50 -18.45 -9.54
CA GLU A 11 4.93 -18.68 -9.74
C GLU A 11 5.75 -17.49 -9.23
N LEU A 12 5.31 -16.27 -9.53
CA LEU A 12 5.97 -15.06 -9.05
C LEU A 12 5.87 -14.92 -7.52
N LEU A 13 4.72 -15.29 -6.93
CA LEU A 13 4.59 -15.34 -5.47
C LEU A 13 5.59 -16.32 -4.86
N ILE A 14 5.65 -17.57 -5.38
CA ILE A 14 6.55 -18.62 -4.86
C ILE A 14 7.99 -18.13 -4.93
N PHE A 15 8.39 -17.55 -6.06
CA PHE A 15 9.73 -16.99 -6.23
C PHE A 15 10.03 -15.88 -5.22
N LEU A 16 9.18 -14.83 -5.14
CA LEU A 16 9.42 -13.67 -4.28
C LEU A 16 9.34 -14.01 -2.78
N ASN A 17 8.42 -14.88 -2.39
CA ASN A 17 8.29 -15.35 -1.01
C ASN A 17 9.46 -16.28 -0.62
N GLY A 18 9.93 -17.10 -1.58
CA GLY A 18 11.07 -18.00 -1.41
C GLY A 18 12.41 -17.31 -1.21
N LEU A 19 12.54 -16.02 -1.58
CA LEU A 19 13.70 -15.19 -1.25
C LEU A 19 13.80 -14.87 0.26
N GLY A 20 12.76 -15.19 1.03
CA GLY A 20 12.68 -14.98 2.46
C GLY A 20 13.54 -15.96 3.26
N SER A 21 13.88 -15.57 4.49
CA SER A 21 14.63 -16.40 5.43
C SER A 21 14.10 -16.17 6.86
N GLU A 22 14.05 -17.22 7.67
CA GLU A 22 13.61 -17.16 9.09
C GLU A 22 14.34 -16.07 9.88
N LYS A 23 15.61 -15.85 9.57
CA LYS A 23 16.42 -14.80 10.19
C LYS A 23 15.80 -13.41 10.08
N TYR A 24 15.04 -13.13 9.01
CA TYR A 24 14.45 -11.81 8.73
C TYR A 24 12.96 -11.73 9.01
N ASP A 25 12.31 -12.81 9.47
CA ASP A 25 10.87 -12.85 9.72
C ASP A 25 10.44 -11.78 10.74
N GLY A 26 11.19 -11.62 11.82
CA GLY A 26 10.95 -10.58 12.81
C GLY A 26 10.98 -9.16 12.23
N LEU A 27 11.94 -8.88 11.35
CA LEU A 27 12.05 -7.60 10.67
C LEU A 27 10.82 -7.34 9.77
N TRP A 28 10.40 -8.31 8.98
CA TRP A 28 9.26 -8.15 8.09
C TRP A 28 7.92 -8.08 8.84
N LEU A 29 7.81 -8.75 10.00
CA LEU A 29 6.67 -8.59 10.91
C LEU A 29 6.61 -7.18 11.52
N LEU A 30 7.74 -6.51 11.74
CA LEU A 30 7.78 -5.10 12.14
C LEU A 30 7.41 -4.18 10.97
N ILE A 31 8.03 -4.37 9.80
CA ILE A 31 7.79 -3.56 8.59
C ILE A 31 6.30 -3.55 8.21
N THR A 32 5.58 -4.67 8.33
CA THR A 32 4.16 -4.75 7.97
C THR A 32 3.23 -3.99 8.93
N LYS A 33 3.71 -3.58 10.12
CA LYS A 33 2.92 -2.83 11.09
C LYS A 33 3.10 -1.33 10.88
N GLN A 34 2.03 -0.62 10.55
CA GLN A 34 2.05 0.83 10.27
C GLN A 34 2.66 1.67 11.39
N VAL A 35 2.50 1.25 12.65
CA VAL A 35 2.99 1.99 13.81
C VAL A 35 4.51 2.21 13.79
N TYR A 36 5.29 1.28 13.22
CA TYR A 36 6.74 1.42 13.14
C TYR A 36 7.21 2.43 12.08
N TRP A 37 6.30 2.85 11.19
CA TRP A 37 6.56 3.92 10.22
C TRP A 37 6.24 5.31 10.76
N THR A 38 5.74 5.41 12.00
CA THR A 38 5.39 6.69 12.66
C THR A 38 6.53 7.71 12.61
N PRO A 39 7.81 7.38 12.90
CA PRO A 39 8.89 8.37 12.81
C PRO A 39 9.05 8.95 11.40
N LEU A 40 8.92 8.11 10.37
CA LEU A 40 8.98 8.54 8.97
C LEU A 40 7.78 9.45 8.63
N PHE A 41 6.59 9.12 9.10
CA PHE A 41 5.39 9.95 8.88
C PHE A 41 5.49 11.29 9.58
N LEU A 42 6.01 11.33 10.81
CA LEU A 42 6.23 12.59 11.53
C LEU A 42 7.25 13.49 10.80
N LEU A 43 8.34 12.91 10.29
CA LEU A 43 9.31 13.64 9.49
C LEU A 43 8.68 14.18 8.19
N PHE A 44 7.92 13.35 7.49
CA PHE A 44 7.17 13.75 6.30
C PHE A 44 6.19 14.88 6.61
N PHE A 45 5.41 14.78 7.68
CA PHE A 45 4.45 15.81 8.10
C PHE A 45 5.12 17.12 8.49
N TYR A 46 6.28 17.06 9.14
CA TYR A 46 7.07 18.25 9.46
C TYR A 46 7.49 19.00 8.19
N PHE A 47 8.06 18.29 7.21
CA PHE A 47 8.45 18.94 5.94
C PHE A 47 7.25 19.46 5.16
N LEU A 48 6.15 18.73 5.16
CA LEU A 48 4.93 19.14 4.48
C LEU A 48 4.35 20.41 5.13
N GLN A 49 4.16 20.39 6.46
CA GLN A 49 3.63 21.50 7.23
C GLN A 49 4.45 22.79 7.03
N LYS A 50 5.80 22.68 7.06
CA LYS A 50 6.70 23.82 6.80
C LYS A 50 6.47 24.49 5.45
N LYS A 51 6.00 23.73 4.43
CA LYS A 51 5.80 24.26 3.07
C LYS A 51 4.39 24.76 2.80
N ILE A 52 3.38 24.13 3.39
CA ILE A 52 1.98 24.49 3.10
C ILE A 52 1.29 25.29 4.24
N GLY A 53 1.94 25.42 5.41
CA GLY A 53 1.39 26.10 6.59
C GLY A 53 0.34 25.29 7.35
N TRP A 54 0.02 25.70 8.59
CA TRP A 54 -0.85 24.95 9.50
C TRP A 54 -2.28 24.78 8.98
N LYS A 55 -2.87 25.84 8.40
CA LYS A 55 -4.24 25.79 7.86
C LYS A 55 -4.37 24.72 6.77
N ASN A 56 -3.50 24.77 5.75
CA ASN A 56 -3.52 23.83 4.65
C ASN A 56 -3.12 22.42 5.11
N PHE A 57 -2.20 22.32 6.09
CA PHE A 57 -1.84 21.03 6.69
C PHE A 57 -3.03 20.37 7.39
N GLY A 58 -3.87 21.11 8.10
CA GLY A 58 -5.11 20.58 8.68
C GLY A 58 -6.03 19.97 7.61
N PHE A 59 -6.22 20.68 6.50
CA PHE A 59 -6.97 20.13 5.35
C PHE A 59 -6.29 18.90 4.72
N TYR A 60 -4.95 18.88 4.64
CA TYR A 60 -4.21 17.73 4.16
C TYR A 60 -4.52 16.47 5.01
N ILE A 61 -4.51 16.59 6.32
CA ILE A 61 -4.86 15.48 7.22
C ILE A 61 -6.31 15.02 6.99
N LEU A 62 -7.27 15.94 6.87
CA LEU A 62 -8.66 15.61 6.58
C LEU A 62 -8.81 14.84 5.24
N PHE A 63 -8.18 15.36 4.18
CA PHE A 63 -8.19 14.71 2.86
C PHE A 63 -7.53 13.34 2.90
N THR A 64 -6.44 13.18 3.65
CA THR A 64 -5.77 11.89 3.86
C THR A 64 -6.68 10.88 4.56
N ALA A 65 -7.41 11.30 5.60
CA ALA A 65 -8.35 10.43 6.30
C ALA A 65 -9.48 9.96 5.37
N ILE A 66 -10.06 10.85 4.57
CA ILE A 66 -11.09 10.52 3.58
C ILE A 66 -10.51 9.58 2.51
N LEU A 67 -9.30 9.84 2.03
CA LEU A 67 -8.61 9.03 1.03
C LEU A 67 -8.41 7.58 1.52
N ILE A 68 -7.94 7.40 2.74
CA ILE A 68 -7.76 6.08 3.37
C ILE A 68 -9.13 5.37 3.49
N LEU A 69 -10.16 6.06 3.93
CA LEU A 69 -11.51 5.51 4.02
C LEU A 69 -12.01 5.00 2.67
N VAL A 70 -11.85 5.80 1.60
CA VAL A 70 -12.23 5.40 0.23
C VAL A 70 -11.44 4.17 -0.24
N CYS A 71 -10.12 4.15 -0.03
CA CYS A 71 -9.29 3.00 -0.37
C CYS A 71 -9.71 1.73 0.37
N ASP A 72 -9.98 1.83 1.69
CA ASP A 72 -10.37 0.68 2.52
C ASP A 72 -11.74 0.16 2.12
N GLN A 73 -12.74 1.03 1.92
CA GLN A 73 -14.07 0.61 1.50
C GLN A 73 -14.04 -0.05 0.11
N THR A 74 -13.29 0.52 -0.83
CA THR A 74 -13.12 -0.07 -2.17
C THR A 74 -12.43 -1.44 -2.07
N SER A 75 -11.35 -1.55 -1.31
CA SER A 75 -10.65 -2.82 -1.10
C SER A 75 -11.56 -3.88 -0.47
N ASN A 76 -12.38 -3.51 0.53
CA ASN A 76 -13.31 -4.42 1.20
C ASN A 76 -14.44 -4.87 0.27
N LEU A 77 -14.97 -3.96 -0.57
CA LEU A 77 -15.96 -4.29 -1.58
C LEU A 77 -15.43 -5.33 -2.59
N PHE A 78 -14.21 -5.15 -3.07
CA PHE A 78 -13.57 -6.09 -3.98
C PHE A 78 -13.31 -7.44 -3.31
N LYS A 79 -12.86 -7.48 -2.06
CA LYS A 79 -12.70 -8.73 -1.29
C LYS A 79 -14.02 -9.47 -1.14
N TRP A 80 -15.08 -8.75 -0.84
CA TRP A 80 -16.41 -9.33 -0.73
C TRP A 80 -16.93 -9.85 -2.07
N TYR A 81 -16.64 -9.18 -3.18
CA TYR A 81 -17.09 -9.61 -4.49
C TYR A 81 -16.31 -10.81 -5.05
N PHE A 82 -14.97 -10.77 -4.96
CA PHE A 82 -14.11 -11.78 -5.61
C PHE A 82 -13.86 -13.03 -4.75
N HIS A 83 -14.01 -12.96 -3.44
CA HIS A 83 -13.78 -14.06 -2.50
C HIS A 83 -12.44 -14.80 -2.72
N ARG A 84 -11.42 -14.13 -3.26
CA ARG A 84 -10.12 -14.74 -3.51
C ARG A 84 -9.45 -15.13 -2.21
N LEU A 85 -9.10 -16.41 -2.04
CA LEU A 85 -8.33 -16.88 -0.90
C LEU A 85 -6.94 -16.23 -0.87
N ARG A 86 -6.41 -16.06 0.33
CA ARG A 86 -5.02 -15.65 0.51
C ARG A 86 -4.07 -16.81 0.22
N PRO A 87 -2.81 -16.52 -0.18
CA PRO A 87 -1.81 -17.57 -0.36
C PRO A 87 -1.68 -18.52 0.84
N CYS A 88 -1.73 -17.96 2.06
CA CYS A 88 -1.67 -18.76 3.30
C CYS A 88 -2.88 -19.71 3.53
N ASN A 89 -3.96 -19.54 2.77
CA ASN A 89 -5.19 -20.36 2.85
C ASN A 89 -5.50 -21.10 1.55
N ASP A 90 -4.68 -20.94 0.51
CA ASP A 90 -4.83 -21.62 -0.78
C ASP A 90 -4.19 -22.99 -0.68
N GLU A 91 -5.03 -24.06 -0.78
CA GLU A 91 -4.60 -25.45 -0.61
C GLU A 91 -3.52 -25.88 -1.61
N GLU A 92 -3.48 -25.28 -2.81
CA GLU A 92 -2.53 -25.65 -3.84
C GLU A 92 -1.12 -25.11 -3.57
N ILE A 93 -0.99 -24.03 -2.83
CA ILE A 93 0.31 -23.34 -2.65
C ILE A 93 0.75 -23.15 -1.20
N LYS A 94 -0.15 -23.21 -0.21
CA LYS A 94 0.17 -22.96 1.20
C LYS A 94 1.30 -23.84 1.76
N HIS A 95 1.48 -25.03 1.19
CA HIS A 95 2.53 -25.98 1.59
C HIS A 95 3.86 -25.76 0.86
N ILE A 96 3.87 -24.92 -0.19
CA ILE A 96 5.05 -24.64 -1.02
C ILE A 96 5.67 -23.31 -0.59
N ILE A 97 4.88 -22.36 -0.09
CA ILE A 97 5.33 -21.03 0.32
C ILE A 97 5.67 -21.00 1.81
N ARG A 98 6.42 -19.97 2.20
CA ARG A 98 6.66 -19.65 3.61
C ARG A 98 5.48 -18.83 4.14
N VAL A 99 4.68 -19.42 5.03
CA VAL A 99 3.58 -18.75 5.71
C VAL A 99 4.07 -18.23 7.07
N VAL A 100 4.55 -16.98 7.11
CA VAL A 100 5.03 -16.33 8.34
C VAL A 100 3.87 -15.71 9.14
N LYS A 101 2.79 -15.35 8.46
CA LYS A 101 1.57 -14.81 9.08
C LYS A 101 0.33 -15.30 8.36
N SER A 102 -0.72 -15.63 9.11
CA SER A 102 -2.02 -16.03 8.57
C SER A 102 -3.08 -14.92 8.72
N SER A 103 -4.12 -14.99 7.89
CA SER A 103 -5.29 -14.11 7.97
C SER A 103 -6.50 -14.81 7.35
N SER A 104 -7.66 -14.71 8.00
CA SER A 104 -8.92 -15.31 7.54
C SER A 104 -9.68 -14.48 6.49
N SER A 105 -9.29 -13.21 6.27
CA SER A 105 -9.95 -12.34 5.29
C SER A 105 -9.52 -12.66 3.86
N PHE A 106 -10.34 -12.28 2.86
CA PHE A 106 -10.02 -12.43 1.45
C PHE A 106 -8.83 -11.57 1.00
N SER A 107 -8.23 -11.94 -0.16
CA SER A 107 -6.97 -11.39 -0.64
C SER A 107 -7.14 -10.17 -1.54
N PHE A 108 -8.02 -10.23 -2.55
CA PHE A 108 -8.06 -9.28 -3.66
C PHE A 108 -8.93 -8.06 -3.38
N PHE A 109 -8.38 -6.89 -3.54
CA PHE A 109 -6.98 -6.48 -3.68
C PHE A 109 -6.38 -6.03 -2.34
N SER A 110 -5.06 -5.81 -2.31
CA SER A 110 -4.36 -5.43 -1.07
C SER A 110 -4.66 -4.01 -0.63
N GLY A 111 -5.39 -3.84 0.49
CA GLY A 111 -5.61 -2.53 1.12
C GLY A 111 -4.31 -1.86 1.62
N HIS A 112 -3.32 -2.64 2.06
CA HIS A 112 -2.00 -2.10 2.44
C HIS A 112 -1.30 -1.44 1.25
N ALA A 113 -1.33 -2.09 0.08
CA ALA A 113 -0.76 -1.53 -1.15
C ALA A 113 -1.54 -0.28 -1.61
N ALA A 114 -2.88 -0.33 -1.59
CA ALA A 114 -3.70 0.80 -2.00
C ALA A 114 -3.49 2.02 -1.10
N ASN A 115 -3.57 1.86 0.21
CA ASN A 115 -3.41 2.97 1.16
C ASN A 115 -2.00 3.58 1.11
N SER A 116 -0.97 2.75 1.09
CA SER A 116 0.42 3.24 1.04
C SER A 116 0.70 3.99 -0.26
N MET A 117 0.24 3.47 -1.40
CA MET A 117 0.42 4.14 -2.69
C MET A 117 -0.42 5.43 -2.77
N ALA A 118 -1.68 5.42 -2.33
CA ALA A 118 -2.56 6.58 -2.36
C ALA A 118 -2.01 7.75 -1.56
N THR A 119 -1.61 7.50 -0.31
CA THR A 119 -1.04 8.53 0.56
C THR A 119 0.30 9.03 0.04
N THR A 120 1.13 8.14 -0.53
CA THR A 120 2.40 8.52 -1.17
C THR A 120 2.17 9.40 -2.38
N VAL A 121 1.29 9.03 -3.30
CA VAL A 121 0.97 9.82 -4.50
C VAL A 121 0.42 11.18 -4.12
N PHE A 122 -0.52 11.24 -3.18
CA PHE A 122 -1.08 12.51 -2.70
C PHE A 122 0.01 13.43 -2.13
N GLY A 123 0.84 12.93 -1.21
CA GLY A 123 1.94 13.68 -0.60
C GLY A 123 3.02 14.07 -1.62
N PHE A 124 3.38 13.14 -2.53
CA PHE A 124 4.37 13.39 -3.57
C PHE A 124 3.99 14.58 -4.47
N PHE A 125 2.76 14.63 -4.98
CA PHE A 125 2.33 15.71 -5.86
C PHE A 125 2.34 17.09 -5.20
N ILE A 126 2.23 17.16 -3.88
CA ILE A 126 2.38 18.40 -3.12
C ILE A 126 3.87 18.72 -2.93
N LEU A 127 4.65 17.74 -2.43
CA LEU A 127 6.05 17.97 -2.07
C LEU A 127 7.01 18.13 -3.25
N LYS A 128 6.71 17.52 -4.42
CA LYS A 128 7.58 17.63 -5.62
C LYS A 128 7.80 19.06 -6.09
N LYS A 129 6.92 20.00 -5.69
CA LYS A 129 7.07 21.43 -5.98
C LYS A 129 8.19 22.08 -5.16
N TYR A 130 8.57 21.46 -4.04
CA TYR A 130 9.49 22.01 -3.06
C TYR A 130 10.78 21.21 -2.90
N TYR A 131 10.73 19.90 -3.16
CA TYR A 131 11.85 18.99 -2.93
C TYR A 131 12.11 18.11 -4.15
N LYS A 132 13.33 18.21 -4.70
CA LYS A 132 13.77 17.46 -5.89
C LYS A 132 13.68 15.94 -5.69
N HIS A 133 14.00 15.46 -4.50
CA HIS A 133 14.05 14.02 -4.19
C HIS A 133 12.77 13.45 -3.59
N SER A 134 11.63 14.15 -3.73
CA SER A 134 10.32 13.67 -3.24
C SER A 134 9.89 12.31 -3.80
N TYR A 135 10.46 11.88 -4.95
CA TYR A 135 10.24 10.54 -5.52
C TYR A 135 10.70 9.41 -4.58
N LEU A 136 11.62 9.67 -3.64
CA LEU A 136 12.04 8.70 -2.63
C LEU A 136 10.89 8.25 -1.72
N LEU A 137 9.81 9.03 -1.63
CA LEU A 137 8.59 8.62 -0.92
C LEU A 137 8.02 7.29 -1.44
N PHE A 138 8.23 6.96 -2.71
CA PHE A 138 7.76 5.70 -3.29
C PHE A 138 8.48 4.45 -2.75
N LEU A 139 9.62 4.59 -2.08
CA LEU A 139 10.26 3.49 -1.37
C LEU A 139 9.35 2.93 -0.25
N PHE A 140 8.54 3.79 0.39
CA PHE A 140 7.62 3.35 1.43
C PHE A 140 6.59 2.33 0.92
N PRO A 141 5.73 2.61 -0.09
CA PRO A 141 4.78 1.61 -0.56
C PRO A 141 5.47 0.36 -1.13
N LEU A 142 6.62 0.48 -1.78
CA LEU A 142 7.35 -0.68 -2.31
C LEU A 142 7.77 -1.65 -1.19
N ILE A 143 8.43 -1.16 -0.14
CA ILE A 143 8.89 -1.98 0.97
C ILE A 143 7.69 -2.49 1.79
N PHE A 144 6.72 -1.60 2.08
CA PHE A 144 5.56 -1.91 2.90
C PHE A 144 4.66 -2.98 2.27
N ALA A 145 4.38 -2.88 0.96
CA ALA A 145 3.56 -3.88 0.29
C ALA A 145 4.33 -5.17 -0.02
N TYR A 146 5.64 -5.12 -0.30
CA TYR A 146 6.44 -6.33 -0.42
C TYR A 146 6.40 -7.18 0.86
N SER A 147 6.31 -6.55 2.04
CA SER A 147 6.13 -7.30 3.30
C SER A 147 4.93 -8.25 3.26
N ARG A 148 3.90 -7.94 2.46
CA ARG A 148 2.69 -8.78 2.35
C ARG A 148 2.94 -10.05 1.53
N ILE A 149 3.81 -9.96 0.52
CA ILE A 149 4.28 -11.11 -0.27
C ILE A 149 5.19 -11.98 0.61
N TYR A 150 6.15 -11.36 1.28
CA TYR A 150 7.08 -12.03 2.20
C TYR A 150 6.37 -12.86 3.27
N LEU A 151 5.30 -12.30 3.85
CA LEU A 151 4.53 -12.95 4.92
C LEU A 151 3.53 -14.02 4.42
N GLY A 152 3.39 -14.24 3.10
CA GLY A 152 2.44 -15.19 2.51
C GLY A 152 0.98 -14.71 2.51
N LEU A 153 0.73 -13.40 2.54
CA LEU A 153 -0.61 -12.82 2.73
C LEU A 153 -1.30 -12.34 1.47
N HIS A 154 -0.55 -11.99 0.43
CA HIS A 154 -1.09 -11.46 -0.83
C HIS A 154 -0.30 -11.95 -2.04
N PHE A 155 -1.01 -12.14 -3.14
CA PHE A 155 -0.40 -12.37 -4.44
C PHE A 155 0.19 -11.07 -5.00
N PRO A 156 1.20 -11.13 -5.91
CA PRO A 156 1.72 -9.97 -6.62
C PRO A 156 0.64 -9.15 -7.34
N SER A 157 -0.33 -9.82 -7.96
CA SER A 157 -1.46 -9.16 -8.63
C SER A 157 -2.36 -8.36 -7.67
N ASP A 158 -2.55 -8.84 -6.42
CA ASP A 158 -3.28 -8.08 -5.39
C ASP A 158 -2.56 -6.77 -5.05
N ILE A 159 -1.22 -6.79 -5.01
CA ILE A 159 -0.38 -5.63 -4.74
C ILE A 159 -0.44 -4.65 -5.91
N LEU A 160 -0.23 -5.13 -7.14
CA LEU A 160 -0.25 -4.30 -8.34
C LEU A 160 -1.60 -3.62 -8.53
N THR A 161 -2.69 -4.36 -8.37
CA THR A 161 -4.05 -3.79 -8.42
C THR A 161 -4.26 -2.75 -7.33
N GLY A 162 -3.81 -3.03 -6.10
CA GLY A 162 -3.83 -2.05 -5.01
C GLY A 162 -3.05 -0.79 -5.35
N TYR A 163 -1.88 -0.89 -5.98
CA TYR A 163 -1.10 0.26 -6.43
C TYR A 163 -1.82 1.08 -7.50
N VAL A 164 -2.46 0.43 -8.47
CA VAL A 164 -3.22 1.13 -9.52
C VAL A 164 -4.36 1.94 -8.90
N PHE A 165 -5.21 1.32 -8.08
CA PHE A 165 -6.30 2.03 -7.40
C PHE A 165 -5.79 3.12 -6.47
N GLY A 166 -4.75 2.82 -5.67
CA GLY A 166 -4.12 3.79 -4.79
C GLY A 166 -3.57 5.00 -5.53
N ALA A 167 -2.87 4.79 -6.65
CA ALA A 167 -2.33 5.87 -7.46
C ALA A 167 -3.44 6.76 -8.06
N ILE A 168 -4.51 6.15 -8.57
CA ILE A 168 -5.68 6.88 -9.12
C ILE A 168 -6.33 7.72 -8.02
N PHE A 169 -6.68 7.12 -6.88
CA PHE A 169 -7.35 7.82 -5.79
C PHE A 169 -6.46 8.91 -5.18
N GLY A 170 -5.15 8.64 -5.00
CA GLY A 170 -4.20 9.63 -4.51
C GLY A 170 -4.05 10.83 -5.45
N PHE A 171 -4.04 10.58 -6.77
CA PHE A 171 -3.98 11.64 -7.77
C PHE A 171 -5.28 12.46 -7.83
N ILE A 172 -6.45 11.82 -7.78
CA ILE A 172 -7.76 12.50 -7.70
C ILE A 172 -7.82 13.37 -6.44
N CYS A 173 -7.43 12.81 -5.29
CA CYS A 173 -7.37 13.53 -4.02
C CYS A 173 -6.47 14.76 -4.11
N TYR A 174 -5.28 14.64 -4.72
CA TYR A 174 -4.40 15.79 -4.98
C TYR A 174 -5.07 16.86 -5.84
N LYS A 175 -5.76 16.47 -6.93
CA LYS A 175 -6.46 17.43 -7.80
C LYS A 175 -7.57 18.19 -7.07
N LEU A 176 -8.34 17.49 -6.25
CA LEU A 176 -9.37 18.10 -5.42
C LEU A 176 -8.75 19.05 -4.37
N TYR A 177 -7.73 18.59 -3.67
CA TYR A 177 -7.01 19.40 -2.71
C TYR A 177 -6.38 20.65 -3.34
N GLN A 178 -5.77 20.52 -4.52
CA GLN A 178 -5.23 21.63 -5.29
C GLN A 178 -6.31 22.64 -5.67
N LYS A 179 -7.48 22.15 -6.12
CA LYS A 179 -8.58 23.00 -6.58
C LYS A 179 -9.21 23.80 -5.42
N TYR A 180 -9.45 23.16 -4.28
CA TYR A 180 -10.24 23.76 -3.21
C TYR A 180 -9.41 24.37 -2.08
N ILE A 181 -8.16 23.96 -1.91
CA ILE A 181 -7.32 24.41 -0.78
C ILE A 181 -6.12 25.24 -1.23
N LEU A 182 -5.36 24.80 -2.26
CA LEU A 182 -4.13 25.49 -2.65
C LEU A 182 -4.35 26.64 -3.65
N LYS A 183 -5.52 26.77 -4.27
CA LYS A 183 -5.83 27.88 -5.18
C LYS A 183 -6.41 29.11 -4.48
N ASN A 184 -6.69 29.01 -3.19
CA ASN A 184 -7.08 30.12 -2.32
C ASN A 184 -5.84 30.52 -1.48
#